data_769251e01a262b6e2a954aa05960ac40
#
_entry.id   769251e01a262b6e2a954aa05960ac40
#
_cell.length_a   1.000
_cell.length_b   1.000
_cell.length_c   1.000
_cell.angle_alpha   90.00
_cell.angle_beta   90.00
_cell.angle_gamma   90.00
#
_symmetry.space_group_name_H-M   'P 1'
#
loop_
_entity.id
_entity.type
_entity.pdbx_description
1 polymer ?
#
loop_
_entity_poly.entity_id
_entity_poly.type
_entity_poly.pdbx_seq_one_letter_code
_entity_poly.pdbx_strand_id
1 'polypeptide(L)'
;IFETNAKVTRAIRAGALAINCDLEIQDTPGYFPLHQDENLTALVKKHILDYIDESMIAQGTHGFASGDMGDLSLMWPIVEIGVAGFEGSIHGKDFKTVDPEQAYCVPAHYFADTVIDLLSDGGASAWKIKEAFQPVMNKENYLETLDSLNKSTFYEKENN
;
A
#
# COMPACT_ATOMS: atom_id res chain seq x y z
N ILE A 1 -10.94 4.83 6.70
CA ILE A 1 -10.39 6.17 6.39
C ILE A 1 -11.49 7.22 6.50
N PHE A 2 -12.59 7.15 5.75
CA PHE A 2 -13.66 8.16 5.73
C PHE A 2 -14.27 8.46 7.09
N GLU A 3 -14.59 7.42 7.89
CA GLU A 3 -15.14 7.60 9.23
C GLU A 3 -14.14 8.29 10.18
N THR A 4 -12.86 7.94 10.08
CA THR A 4 -11.80 8.55 10.88
C THR A 4 -11.61 10.02 10.51
N ASN A 5 -11.57 10.34 9.21
CA ASN A 5 -11.48 11.71 8.73
C ASN A 5 -12.65 12.57 9.24
N ALA A 6 -13.87 12.04 9.19
CA ALA A 6 -15.04 12.74 9.73
C ALA A 6 -14.95 13.00 11.24
N LYS A 7 -14.33 12.09 12.02
CA LYS A 7 -14.07 12.31 13.46
C LYS A 7 -13.03 13.41 13.68
N VAL A 8 -11.94 13.40 12.94
CA VAL A 8 -10.87 14.42 13.01
C VAL A 8 -11.43 15.79 12.64
N THR A 9 -12.16 15.90 11.54
CA THR A 9 -12.80 17.12 11.09
C THR A 9 -13.72 17.72 12.18
N ARG A 10 -14.54 16.89 12.85
CA ARG A 10 -15.39 17.37 13.95
C ARG A 10 -14.57 17.90 15.12
N ALA A 11 -13.48 17.25 15.49
CA ALA A 11 -12.62 17.68 16.58
C ALA A 11 -11.94 19.04 16.27
N ILE A 12 -11.43 19.21 15.05
CA ILE A 12 -10.81 20.46 14.60
C ILE A 12 -11.85 21.59 14.58
N ARG A 13 -13.06 21.34 14.05
CA ARG A 13 -14.16 22.32 14.06
C ARG A 13 -14.55 22.75 15.46
N ALA A 14 -14.68 21.80 16.40
CA ALA A 14 -14.99 22.11 17.79
C ALA A 14 -13.91 23.00 18.43
N GLY A 15 -12.63 22.78 18.13
CA GLY A 15 -11.54 23.63 18.59
C GLY A 15 -11.61 25.06 18.03
N ALA A 16 -11.86 25.20 16.72
CA ALA A 16 -12.02 26.51 16.08
C ALA A 16 -13.22 27.28 16.65
N LEU A 17 -14.35 26.59 16.84
CA LEU A 17 -15.55 27.18 17.44
C LEU A 17 -15.32 27.65 18.89
N ALA A 18 -14.57 26.86 19.69
CA ALA A 18 -14.30 27.21 21.09
C ALA A 18 -13.54 28.53 21.27
N ILE A 19 -12.75 28.94 20.28
CA ILE A 19 -11.97 30.20 20.31
C ILE A 19 -12.53 31.24 19.31
N ASN A 20 -13.66 30.94 18.70
CA ASN A 20 -14.36 31.80 17.73
C ASN A 20 -13.45 32.29 16.59
N CYS A 21 -12.81 31.35 15.89
CA CYS A 21 -12.00 31.65 14.70
C CYS A 21 -12.54 30.97 13.45
N ASP A 22 -12.22 31.54 12.28
CA ASP A 22 -12.46 30.92 10.99
C ASP A 22 -11.60 29.65 10.86
N LEU A 23 -12.08 28.69 10.09
CA LEU A 23 -11.37 27.45 9.84
C LEU A 23 -11.49 27.04 8.37
N GLU A 24 -10.36 26.80 7.74
CA GLU A 24 -10.29 26.09 6.47
C GLU A 24 -9.71 24.69 6.68
N ILE A 25 -10.39 23.68 6.16
CA ILE A 25 -9.91 22.30 6.13
C ILE A 25 -9.67 21.91 4.68
N GLN A 26 -8.41 21.58 4.35
CA GLN A 26 -8.03 21.05 3.06
C GLN A 26 -7.81 19.55 3.18
N ASP A 27 -8.73 18.77 2.63
CA ASP A 27 -8.60 17.33 2.51
C ASP A 27 -7.84 17.02 1.22
N THR A 28 -6.70 16.36 1.33
CA THR A 28 -5.93 15.85 0.19
C THR A 28 -5.83 14.34 0.30
N PRO A 29 -6.25 13.58 -0.72
CA PRO A 29 -6.14 12.13 -0.68
C PRO A 29 -4.67 11.70 -0.62
N GLY A 30 -4.40 10.71 0.22
CA GLY A 30 -3.17 9.95 0.21
C GLY A 30 -3.35 8.67 -0.62
N TYR A 31 -2.67 7.61 -0.22
CA TYR A 31 -2.76 6.30 -0.86
C TYR A 31 -3.86 5.43 -0.25
N PHE A 32 -4.45 4.57 -1.06
CA PHE A 32 -5.35 3.53 -0.59
C PHE A 32 -4.55 2.41 0.11
N PRO A 33 -5.20 1.67 1.03
CA PRO A 33 -4.59 0.49 1.63
C PRO A 33 -4.22 -0.56 0.58
N LEU A 34 -3.08 -1.23 0.78
CA LEU A 34 -2.63 -2.31 -0.08
C LEU A 34 -3.54 -3.54 0.08
N HIS A 35 -4.03 -4.05 -1.05
CA HIS A 35 -4.73 -5.32 -1.18
C HIS A 35 -3.85 -6.29 -1.97
N GLN A 36 -3.08 -7.13 -1.27
CA GLN A 36 -2.24 -8.11 -1.94
C GLN A 36 -3.10 -9.22 -2.55
N ASP A 37 -2.79 -9.59 -3.79
CA ASP A 37 -3.43 -10.73 -4.45
C ASP A 37 -2.91 -12.04 -3.86
N GLU A 38 -3.82 -12.90 -3.40
CA GLU A 38 -3.48 -14.15 -2.73
C GLU A 38 -2.77 -15.14 -3.66
N ASN A 39 -3.16 -15.21 -4.94
CA ASN A 39 -2.57 -16.14 -5.91
C ASN A 39 -1.16 -15.70 -6.29
N LEU A 40 -0.96 -14.40 -6.54
CA LEU A 40 0.38 -13.86 -6.83
C LEU A 40 1.29 -13.96 -5.61
N THR A 41 0.76 -13.68 -4.41
CA THR A 41 1.49 -13.85 -3.14
C THR A 41 1.93 -15.30 -2.93
N ALA A 42 1.04 -16.27 -3.20
CA ALA A 42 1.36 -17.69 -3.07
C ALA A 42 2.45 -18.12 -4.08
N LEU A 43 2.39 -17.61 -5.31
CA LEU A 43 3.42 -17.88 -6.32
C LEU A 43 4.79 -17.34 -5.90
N VAL A 44 4.84 -16.08 -5.47
CA VAL A 44 6.10 -15.46 -5.03
C VAL A 44 6.63 -16.15 -3.76
N LYS A 45 5.75 -16.47 -2.79
CA LYS A 45 6.15 -17.24 -1.59
C LYS A 45 6.78 -18.58 -1.94
N LYS A 46 6.24 -19.30 -2.93
CA LYS A 46 6.83 -20.56 -3.42
C LYS A 46 8.30 -20.38 -3.78
N HIS A 47 8.64 -19.33 -4.55
CA HIS A 47 10.02 -19.06 -4.95
C HIS A 47 10.89 -18.50 -3.82
N ILE A 48 10.31 -17.72 -2.88
CA ILE A 48 11.03 -17.27 -1.69
C ILE A 48 11.55 -18.46 -0.87
N LEU A 49 10.75 -19.52 -0.73
CA LEU A 49 11.09 -20.72 0.05
C LEU A 49 12.25 -21.54 -0.53
N ASP A 50 12.64 -21.29 -1.78
CA ASP A 50 13.85 -21.89 -2.36
C ASP A 50 15.15 -21.25 -1.82
N TYR A 51 15.05 -20.05 -1.20
CA TYR A 51 16.19 -19.25 -0.75
C TYR A 51 16.17 -18.90 0.73
N ILE A 52 14.97 -18.88 1.34
CA ILE A 52 14.75 -18.41 2.71
C ILE A 52 13.92 -19.46 3.48
N ASP A 53 14.34 -19.75 4.72
CA ASP A 53 13.57 -20.63 5.61
C ASP A 53 12.21 -20.00 5.95
N GLU A 54 11.16 -20.81 5.98
CA GLU A 54 9.79 -20.33 6.23
C GLU A 54 9.64 -19.59 7.56
N SER A 55 10.44 -19.96 8.56
CA SER A 55 10.44 -19.30 9.89
C SER A 55 10.91 -17.84 9.83
N MET A 56 11.60 -17.46 8.76
CA MET A 56 12.08 -16.10 8.52
C MET A 56 11.05 -15.22 7.77
N ILE A 57 9.97 -15.81 7.29
CA ILE A 57 8.93 -15.09 6.55
C ILE A 57 7.87 -14.59 7.51
N ALA A 58 7.79 -13.26 7.70
CA ALA A 58 6.69 -12.63 8.44
C ALA A 58 5.39 -12.79 7.65
N GLN A 59 4.38 -13.38 8.27
CA GLN A 59 3.06 -13.59 7.64
C GLN A 59 1.97 -12.90 8.46
N GLY A 60 0.93 -12.43 7.76
CA GLY A 60 -0.26 -11.87 8.40
C GLY A 60 -0.02 -10.59 9.19
N THR A 61 1.09 -9.91 8.95
CA THR A 61 1.39 -8.63 9.60
C THR A 61 0.63 -7.51 8.92
N HIS A 62 -0.06 -6.68 9.72
CA HIS A 62 -0.64 -5.44 9.23
C HIS A 62 0.43 -4.34 9.33
N GLY A 63 0.90 -3.86 8.19
CA GLY A 63 1.78 -2.68 8.13
C GLY A 63 0.95 -1.39 8.24
N PHE A 64 1.56 -0.36 8.81
CA PHE A 64 1.02 1.01 8.82
C PHE A 64 1.61 1.88 7.70
N ALA A 65 2.53 1.32 6.92
CA ALA A 65 3.08 1.99 5.76
C ALA A 65 2.01 2.13 4.67
N SER A 66 2.11 3.19 3.89
CA SER A 66 1.27 3.44 2.73
C SER A 66 2.14 3.83 1.55
N GLY A 67 1.69 3.54 0.35
CA GLY A 67 2.40 3.84 -0.89
C GLY A 67 1.48 3.64 -2.10
N ASP A 68 1.97 4.04 -3.27
CA ASP A 68 1.27 3.97 -4.55
C ASP A 68 0.89 2.54 -4.98
N MET A 69 1.55 1.53 -4.44
CA MET A 69 1.18 0.12 -4.66
C MET A 69 -0.21 -0.20 -4.12
N GLY A 70 -0.67 0.50 -3.06
CA GLY A 70 -2.04 0.40 -2.57
C GLY A 70 -3.05 0.78 -3.63
N ASP A 71 -2.84 1.87 -4.33
CA ASP A 71 -3.71 2.35 -5.42
C ASP A 71 -3.77 1.36 -6.59
N LEU A 72 -2.61 0.85 -7.01
CA LEU A 72 -2.53 -0.14 -8.08
C LEU A 72 -3.23 -1.45 -7.72
N SER A 73 -3.15 -1.86 -6.44
CA SER A 73 -3.75 -3.11 -5.96
C SER A 73 -5.28 -3.14 -6.02
N LEU A 74 -5.91 -1.97 -6.15
CA LEU A 74 -7.36 -1.89 -6.37
C LEU A 74 -7.80 -2.38 -7.75
N MET A 75 -6.90 -2.35 -8.73
CA MET A 75 -7.20 -2.59 -10.15
C MET A 75 -6.42 -3.76 -10.76
N TRP A 76 -5.29 -4.15 -10.17
CA TRP A 76 -4.42 -5.22 -10.65
C TRP A 76 -3.97 -6.14 -9.53
N PRO A 77 -3.64 -7.42 -9.83
CA PRO A 77 -3.02 -8.31 -8.86
C PRO A 77 -1.63 -7.78 -8.52
N ILE A 78 -1.43 -7.41 -7.26
CA ILE A 78 -0.19 -6.84 -6.74
C ILE A 78 0.29 -7.66 -5.56
N VAL A 79 1.59 -7.79 -5.43
CA VAL A 79 2.29 -8.25 -4.24
C VAL A 79 3.42 -7.29 -3.89
N GLU A 80 3.52 -6.92 -2.64
CA GLU A 80 4.63 -6.14 -2.10
C GLU A 80 5.34 -6.97 -1.04
N ILE A 81 6.66 -7.05 -1.12
CA ILE A 81 7.47 -7.94 -0.29
C ILE A 81 8.54 -7.12 0.41
N GLY A 82 8.55 -7.21 1.74
CA GLY A 82 9.66 -6.71 2.54
C GLY A 82 10.90 -7.60 2.35
N VAL A 83 12.06 -6.99 2.26
CA VAL A 83 13.34 -7.68 2.14
C VAL A 83 14.18 -7.47 3.41
N ALA A 84 15.01 -8.46 3.75
CA ALA A 84 15.96 -8.41 4.86
C ALA A 84 17.28 -7.73 4.45
N GLY A 85 18.28 -7.75 5.33
CA GLY A 85 19.63 -7.27 5.02
C GLY A 85 19.86 -5.79 5.30
N PHE A 86 18.92 -5.12 5.98
CA PHE A 86 19.01 -3.72 6.36
C PHE A 86 18.91 -3.53 7.87
N GLU A 87 19.53 -2.49 8.38
CA GLU A 87 19.40 -1.97 9.74
C GLU A 87 19.09 -0.48 9.75
N GLY A 88 18.63 0.01 10.89
CA GLY A 88 18.26 1.41 11.09
C GLY A 88 16.77 1.67 10.85
N SER A 89 16.40 2.94 10.97
CA SER A 89 15.01 3.37 10.78
C SER A 89 14.70 3.55 9.29
N ILE A 90 13.61 2.98 8.80
CA ILE A 90 13.12 3.22 7.44
C ILE A 90 12.98 4.74 7.25
N HIS A 91 13.54 5.28 6.16
CA HIS A 91 13.69 6.72 5.87
C HIS A 91 14.59 7.49 6.83
N GLY A 92 15.23 6.84 7.80
CA GLY A 92 16.21 7.45 8.70
C GLY A 92 17.59 7.60 8.05
N LYS A 93 18.38 8.55 8.55
CA LYS A 93 19.80 8.73 8.10
C LYS A 93 20.72 7.58 8.52
N ASP A 94 20.26 6.74 9.44
CA ASP A 94 20.93 5.56 9.98
C ASP A 94 20.57 4.27 9.21
N PHE A 95 19.66 4.37 8.23
CA PHE A 95 19.31 3.22 7.38
C PHE A 95 20.48 2.81 6.50
N LYS A 96 20.89 1.55 6.60
CA LYS A 96 22.06 1.02 5.87
C LYS A 96 21.86 -0.46 5.56
N THR A 97 22.54 -0.90 4.47
CA THR A 97 22.67 -2.32 4.16
C THR A 97 23.72 -2.94 5.08
N VAL A 98 23.40 -4.06 5.71
CA VAL A 98 24.29 -4.84 6.58
C VAL A 98 24.55 -6.24 6.03
N ASP A 99 23.64 -6.76 5.23
CA ASP A 99 23.78 -8.04 4.52
C ASP A 99 23.38 -7.85 3.05
N PRO A 100 24.36 -7.57 2.14
CA PRO A 100 24.06 -7.35 0.73
C PRO A 100 23.47 -8.58 0.02
N GLU A 101 23.77 -9.79 0.47
CA GLU A 101 23.22 -11.02 -0.09
C GLU A 101 21.70 -11.06 0.14
N GLN A 102 21.27 -10.86 1.38
CA GLN A 102 19.84 -10.81 1.75
C GLN A 102 19.13 -9.58 1.20
N ALA A 103 19.83 -8.46 1.05
CA ALA A 103 19.23 -7.23 0.58
C ALA A 103 19.01 -7.18 -0.94
N TYR A 104 19.89 -7.82 -1.72
CA TYR A 104 19.91 -7.65 -3.17
C TYR A 104 19.90 -8.97 -3.95
N CYS A 105 20.75 -9.94 -3.58
CA CYS A 105 20.91 -11.15 -4.37
C CYS A 105 19.71 -12.09 -4.21
N VAL A 106 19.32 -12.38 -2.98
CA VAL A 106 18.17 -13.24 -2.69
C VAL A 106 16.87 -12.70 -3.32
N PRO A 107 16.50 -11.41 -3.15
CA PRO A 107 15.35 -10.85 -3.84
C PRO A 107 15.42 -10.92 -5.36
N ALA A 108 16.59 -10.67 -5.95
CA ALA A 108 16.76 -10.76 -7.39
C ALA A 108 16.49 -12.19 -7.91
N HIS A 109 16.91 -13.22 -7.17
CA HIS A 109 16.68 -14.61 -7.55
C HIS A 109 15.19 -14.97 -7.52
N TYR A 110 14.51 -14.81 -6.39
CA TYR A 110 13.10 -15.21 -6.33
C TYR A 110 12.18 -14.36 -7.23
N PHE A 111 12.52 -13.10 -7.50
CA PHE A 111 11.81 -12.31 -8.49
C PHE A 111 12.05 -12.82 -9.92
N ALA A 112 13.30 -13.19 -10.26
CA ALA A 112 13.59 -13.78 -11.55
C ALA A 112 12.82 -15.09 -11.75
N ASP A 113 12.81 -15.97 -10.76
CA ASP A 113 12.09 -17.25 -10.80
C ASP A 113 10.58 -17.02 -10.92
N THR A 114 10.04 -16.03 -10.21
CA THR A 114 8.63 -15.63 -10.32
C THR A 114 8.29 -15.17 -11.75
N VAL A 115 9.13 -14.33 -12.35
CA VAL A 115 8.92 -13.85 -13.73
C VAL A 115 9.01 -15.01 -14.72
N ILE A 116 9.98 -15.91 -14.54
CA ILE A 116 10.10 -17.12 -15.39
C ILE A 116 8.83 -17.98 -15.29
N ASP A 117 8.34 -18.25 -14.08
CA ASP A 117 7.11 -19.04 -13.88
C ASP A 117 5.87 -18.34 -14.48
N LEU A 118 5.76 -17.03 -14.32
CA LEU A 118 4.66 -16.24 -14.90
C LEU A 118 4.64 -16.26 -16.43
N LEU A 119 5.83 -16.26 -17.07
CA LEU A 119 5.95 -16.16 -18.53
C LEU A 119 6.13 -17.49 -19.23
N SER A 120 6.44 -18.58 -18.50
CA SER A 120 6.56 -19.91 -19.06
C SER A 120 5.22 -20.43 -19.59
N ASP A 121 5.27 -21.43 -20.46
CA ASP A 121 4.11 -22.11 -21.05
C ASP A 121 3.06 -21.14 -21.65
N GLY A 122 3.55 -20.10 -22.35
CA GLY A 122 2.67 -19.10 -22.95
C GLY A 122 2.00 -18.17 -21.93
N GLY A 123 2.57 -18.07 -20.72
CA GLY A 123 2.06 -17.20 -19.65
C GLY A 123 0.90 -17.80 -18.87
N ALA A 124 0.79 -19.13 -18.82
CA ALA A 124 -0.35 -19.83 -18.21
C ALA A 124 -0.57 -19.40 -16.75
N SER A 125 0.50 -19.28 -15.95
CA SER A 125 0.42 -18.82 -14.56
C SER A 125 -0.10 -17.37 -14.46
N ALA A 126 0.41 -16.49 -15.30
CA ALA A 126 0.00 -15.08 -15.34
C ALA A 126 -1.48 -14.94 -15.75
N TRP A 127 -1.92 -15.67 -16.76
CA TRP A 127 -3.33 -15.69 -17.19
C TRP A 127 -4.25 -16.19 -16.09
N LYS A 128 -3.88 -17.28 -15.40
CA LYS A 128 -4.65 -17.82 -14.29
C LYS A 128 -4.84 -16.80 -13.16
N ILE A 129 -3.77 -16.09 -12.77
CA ILE A 129 -3.81 -15.05 -11.74
C ILE A 129 -4.72 -13.91 -12.22
N LYS A 130 -4.52 -13.42 -13.44
CA LYS A 130 -5.30 -12.33 -14.02
C LYS A 130 -6.79 -12.64 -14.09
N GLU A 131 -7.17 -13.84 -14.50
CA GLU A 131 -8.57 -14.28 -14.63
C GLU A 131 -9.25 -14.49 -13.27
N ALA A 132 -8.48 -14.90 -12.25
CA ALA A 132 -8.98 -15.07 -10.89
C ALA A 132 -9.14 -13.74 -10.15
N PHE A 133 -8.37 -12.73 -10.53
CA PHE A 133 -8.35 -11.42 -9.85
C PHE A 133 -9.70 -10.70 -10.00
N GLN A 134 -10.19 -10.18 -8.87
CA GLN A 134 -11.41 -9.38 -8.83
C GLN A 134 -11.03 -7.96 -8.41
N PRO A 135 -11.04 -6.98 -9.33
CA PRO A 135 -10.73 -5.59 -9.00
C PRO A 135 -11.67 -5.04 -7.92
N VAL A 136 -11.14 -4.33 -6.94
CA VAL A 136 -11.93 -3.64 -5.91
C VAL A 136 -12.70 -2.49 -6.53
N MET A 137 -12.09 -1.81 -7.51
CA MET A 137 -12.73 -0.76 -8.32
C MET A 137 -12.11 -0.68 -9.72
N ASN A 138 -12.82 -0.07 -10.65
CA ASN A 138 -12.27 0.27 -11.95
C ASN A 138 -11.60 1.65 -11.91
N LYS A 139 -10.91 2.00 -12.99
CA LYS A 139 -10.17 3.26 -13.11
C LYS A 139 -11.07 4.49 -12.96
N GLU A 140 -12.25 4.45 -13.53
CA GLU A 140 -13.20 5.57 -13.48
C GLU A 140 -13.63 5.83 -12.03
N ASN A 141 -14.07 4.79 -11.32
CA ASN A 141 -14.45 4.87 -9.92
C ASN A 141 -13.28 5.30 -9.02
N TYR A 142 -12.06 4.87 -9.33
CA TYR A 142 -10.86 5.29 -8.62
C TYR A 142 -10.64 6.81 -8.74
N LEU A 143 -10.69 7.33 -9.96
CA LEU A 143 -10.52 8.77 -10.22
C LEU A 143 -11.62 9.61 -9.57
N GLU A 144 -12.88 9.19 -9.70
CA GLU A 144 -14.02 9.86 -9.06
C GLU A 144 -13.88 9.87 -7.53
N THR A 145 -13.38 8.77 -6.94
CA THR A 145 -13.15 8.69 -5.50
C THR A 145 -12.05 9.67 -5.08
N LEU A 146 -10.92 9.72 -5.80
CA LEU A 146 -9.85 10.70 -5.52
C LEU A 146 -10.37 12.14 -5.59
N ASP A 147 -11.11 12.48 -6.65
CA ASP A 147 -11.68 13.82 -6.81
C ASP A 147 -12.64 14.17 -5.67
N SER A 148 -13.45 13.21 -5.22
CA SER A 148 -14.38 13.41 -4.10
C SER A 148 -13.68 13.65 -2.76
N LEU A 149 -12.46 13.15 -2.61
CA LEU A 149 -11.63 13.31 -1.41
C LEU A 149 -10.82 14.60 -1.42
N ASN A 150 -10.48 15.12 -2.62
CA ASN A 150 -9.69 16.33 -2.76
C ASN A 150 -10.59 17.57 -2.69
N LYS A 151 -10.77 18.11 -1.49
CA LYS A 151 -11.67 19.23 -1.26
C LYS A 151 -11.15 20.20 -0.22
N SER A 152 -11.53 21.47 -0.35
CA SER A 152 -11.41 22.48 0.70
C SER A 152 -12.79 22.84 1.24
N THR A 153 -12.89 22.94 2.56
CA THR A 153 -14.12 23.32 3.25
C THR A 153 -13.81 24.45 4.22
N PHE A 154 -14.53 25.57 4.05
CA PHE A 154 -14.40 26.74 4.91
C PHE A 154 -15.56 26.83 5.91
N TYR A 155 -15.25 27.13 7.14
CA TYR A 155 -16.19 27.35 8.25
C TYR A 155 -15.94 28.74 8.83
N GLU A 156 -16.93 29.61 8.73
CA GLU A 156 -16.87 30.93 9.32
C GLU A 156 -17.06 30.85 10.84
N LYS A 157 -16.37 31.75 11.56
CA LYS A 157 -16.62 32.00 12.99
C LYS A 157 -18.03 32.52 13.21
N GLU A 158 -18.55 32.39 14.42
CA GLU A 158 -19.83 32.96 14.80
C GLU A 158 -19.73 34.49 14.89
N ASN A 159 -20.68 35.18 14.25
CA ASN A 159 -20.84 36.64 14.42
C ASN A 159 -21.49 36.90 15.78
N ASN A 160 -20.75 37.51 16.70
CA ASN A 160 -21.28 37.98 17.99
C ASN A 160 -22.16 39.20 17.80
#